data_1c69b093f5364e7344f5ed04c1e75c4c
#
_entry.id   1c69b093f5364e7344f5ed04c1e75c4c
#
_cell.length_a   1.000
_cell.length_b   1.000
_cell.length_c   1.000
_cell.angle_alpha   90.00
_cell.angle_beta   90.00
_cell.angle_gamma   90.00
#
_symmetry.space_group_name_H-M   'P 1'
#
loop_
_entity.id
_entity.type
_entity.pdbx_description
1 polymer ?
#
loop_
_entity_poly.entity_id
_entity_poly.type
_entity_poly.pdbx_seq_one_letter_code
_entity_poly.pdbx_strand_id
1 'polypeptide(L)'
;LVWPYDVETLPEHPGIWIAWSDNLKDWKEHRLLLHASHHTDVKIGPGLPPIETKDGWLVIYHHVVTTENKDSFIYTIHAALFDLDNPTKMIGKLAYAILAPEMPYEREQLSPIVFPTGGYVLGDTLFIYYGASDRYIGLATGSLSELLDELKKSII
;
A
#
# COMPACT_ATOMS: atom_id res chain seq x y z
N LEU A 1 -9.99 -4.11 3.17
CA LEU A 1 -9.33 -4.39 1.91
C LEU A 1 -9.10 -5.89 1.76
N VAL A 2 -9.29 -6.43 0.59
CA VAL A 2 -9.21 -7.86 0.30
C VAL A 2 -8.31 -8.14 -0.89
N TRP A 3 -7.78 -9.35 -0.93
CA TRP A 3 -7.07 -9.92 -2.07
C TRP A 3 -7.94 -11.01 -2.67
N PRO A 4 -8.36 -10.91 -3.93
CA PRO A 4 -9.18 -11.95 -4.56
C PRO A 4 -8.33 -13.18 -4.90
N TYR A 5 -8.91 -14.37 -4.68
CA TYR A 5 -8.28 -15.65 -5.02
C TYR A 5 -8.78 -16.24 -6.34
N ASP A 6 -9.78 -15.65 -6.96
CA ASP A 6 -10.34 -16.18 -8.22
C ASP A 6 -9.59 -15.61 -9.40
N VAL A 7 -8.81 -16.44 -10.06
CA VAL A 7 -7.88 -16.09 -11.14
C VAL A 7 -8.53 -15.95 -12.52
N GLU A 8 -9.77 -16.43 -12.70
CA GLU A 8 -10.40 -16.46 -14.05
C GLU A 8 -10.93 -15.09 -14.51
N THR A 9 -11.14 -14.17 -13.56
CA THR A 9 -11.73 -12.85 -13.83
C THR A 9 -10.83 -11.67 -13.46
N LEU A 10 -9.58 -11.93 -13.04
CA LEU A 10 -8.67 -10.89 -12.57
C LEU A 10 -7.97 -10.16 -13.73
N PRO A 11 -7.71 -8.84 -13.57
CA PRO A 11 -6.81 -8.14 -14.47
C PRO A 11 -5.43 -8.82 -14.47
N GLU A 12 -4.66 -8.65 -15.55
CA GLU A 12 -3.33 -9.26 -15.74
C GLU A 12 -2.37 -9.05 -14.56
N HIS A 13 -2.64 -8.05 -13.72
CA HIS A 13 -1.84 -7.73 -12.54
C HIS A 13 -2.70 -7.71 -11.27
N PRO A 14 -2.23 -8.37 -10.19
CA PRO A 14 -2.90 -8.36 -8.90
C PRO A 14 -3.05 -6.94 -8.34
N GLY A 15 -4.18 -6.69 -7.70
CA GLY A 15 -4.54 -5.39 -7.15
C GLY A 15 -5.16 -5.47 -5.76
N ILE A 16 -5.46 -4.31 -5.21
CA ILE A 16 -6.18 -4.15 -3.95
C ILE A 16 -7.66 -3.94 -4.27
N TRP A 17 -8.51 -4.73 -3.63
CA TRP A 17 -9.94 -4.66 -3.76
C TRP A 17 -10.59 -4.17 -2.47
N ILE A 18 -11.75 -3.56 -2.59
CA ILE A 18 -12.62 -3.19 -1.48
C ILE A 18 -13.90 -4.02 -1.57
N ALA A 19 -14.42 -4.43 -0.42
CA ALA A 19 -15.69 -5.11 -0.29
C ALA A 19 -16.38 -4.64 1.00
N TRP A 20 -17.69 -4.77 1.05
CA TRP A 20 -18.52 -4.35 2.19
C TRP A 20 -19.17 -5.54 2.86
N SER A 21 -19.37 -5.42 4.17
CA SER A 21 -20.08 -6.42 4.97
C SER A 21 -20.82 -5.75 6.11
N ASP A 22 -22.06 -6.16 6.35
CA ASP A 22 -22.87 -5.70 7.47
C ASP A 22 -22.63 -6.53 8.74
N ASN A 23 -22.02 -7.72 8.62
CA ASN A 23 -21.90 -8.70 9.70
C ASN A 23 -20.50 -9.34 9.81
N LEU A 24 -19.51 -8.89 9.02
CA LEU A 24 -18.15 -9.42 8.91
C LEU A 24 -18.05 -10.89 8.47
N LYS A 25 -19.14 -11.48 7.94
CA LYS A 25 -19.19 -12.85 7.42
C LYS A 25 -19.48 -12.87 5.93
N ASP A 26 -20.47 -12.10 5.52
CA ASP A 26 -20.92 -12.03 4.14
C ASP A 26 -20.37 -10.75 3.50
N TRP A 27 -19.45 -10.90 2.57
CA TRP A 27 -18.80 -9.81 1.87
C TRP A 27 -19.37 -9.66 0.47
N LYS A 28 -19.71 -8.45 0.09
CA LYS A 28 -20.40 -8.11 -1.16
C LYS A 28 -19.81 -6.85 -1.80
N GLU A 29 -20.25 -6.55 -3.00
CA GLU A 29 -19.85 -5.35 -3.76
C GLU A 29 -18.33 -5.22 -3.96
N HIS A 30 -17.67 -6.33 -4.31
CA HIS A 30 -16.24 -6.31 -4.57
C HIS A 30 -15.90 -5.37 -5.72
N ARG A 31 -15.01 -4.40 -5.47
CA ARG A 31 -14.54 -3.44 -6.47
C ARG A 31 -13.04 -3.32 -6.42
N LEU A 32 -12.42 -3.24 -7.60
CA LEU A 32 -10.99 -2.96 -7.71
C LEU A 32 -10.73 -1.53 -7.24
N LEU A 33 -9.81 -1.36 -6.30
CA LEU A 33 -9.44 -0.08 -5.70
C LEU A 33 -8.13 0.45 -6.28
N LEU A 34 -7.12 -0.40 -6.32
CA LEU A 34 -5.80 -0.10 -6.88
C LEU A 34 -5.30 -1.33 -7.64
N HIS A 35 -4.65 -1.12 -8.76
CA HIS A 35 -3.96 -2.17 -9.51
C HIS A 35 -2.53 -1.78 -9.86
N ALA A 36 -1.69 -2.78 -10.08
CA ALA A 36 -0.39 -2.63 -10.69
C ALA A 36 -0.57 -2.23 -12.15
N SER A 37 0.16 -1.24 -12.64
CA SER A 37 -0.09 -0.61 -13.94
C SER A 37 1.10 -0.64 -14.90
N HIS A 38 2.28 -1.04 -14.42
CA HIS A 38 3.49 -1.09 -15.24
C HIS A 38 3.92 -2.53 -15.51
N HIS A 39 4.55 -2.78 -16.63
CA HIS A 39 5.04 -4.11 -17.05
C HIS A 39 6.13 -4.70 -16.12
N THR A 40 6.76 -3.86 -15.28
CA THR A 40 7.69 -4.29 -14.23
C THR A 40 7.01 -4.61 -12.90
N ASP A 41 5.73 -4.23 -12.77
CA ASP A 41 4.97 -4.47 -11.56
C ASP A 41 4.62 -5.95 -11.44
N VAL A 42 4.96 -6.55 -10.32
CA VAL A 42 4.56 -7.94 -10.01
C VAL A 42 3.20 -7.94 -9.34
N LYS A 43 3.07 -7.09 -8.32
CA LYS A 43 1.83 -6.97 -7.54
C LYS A 43 1.83 -5.71 -6.69
N ILE A 44 0.64 -5.31 -6.28
CA ILE A 44 0.42 -4.43 -5.15
C ILE A 44 -0.51 -5.13 -4.16
N GLY A 45 -0.40 -4.81 -2.88
CA GLY A 45 -1.27 -5.39 -1.86
C GLY A 45 -1.41 -4.49 -0.64
N PRO A 46 -2.48 -4.67 0.15
CA PRO A 46 -2.72 -3.83 1.33
C PRO A 46 -1.59 -3.99 2.35
N GLY A 47 -1.36 -2.94 3.11
CA GLY A 47 -0.48 -2.93 4.27
C GLY A 47 -1.29 -2.87 5.57
N LEU A 48 -1.42 -1.66 6.12
CA LEU A 48 -2.21 -1.42 7.32
C LEU A 48 -3.68 -1.09 6.96
N PRO A 49 -4.61 -1.17 7.92
CA PRO A 49 -5.97 -0.69 7.72
C PRO A 49 -5.99 0.77 7.25
N PRO A 50 -6.92 1.16 6.37
CA PRO A 50 -7.05 2.55 5.96
C PRO A 50 -7.21 3.48 7.16
N ILE A 51 -6.51 4.60 7.15
CA ILE A 51 -6.56 5.61 8.20
C ILE A 51 -7.51 6.72 7.76
N GLU A 52 -8.54 6.98 8.56
CA GLU A 52 -9.40 8.14 8.36
C GLU A 52 -8.63 9.42 8.69
N THR A 53 -8.64 10.37 7.75
CA THR A 53 -8.04 11.70 7.92
C THR A 53 -9.05 12.78 7.54
N LYS A 54 -8.78 14.03 7.87
CA LYS A 54 -9.63 15.15 7.45
C LYS A 54 -9.74 15.33 5.92
N ASP A 55 -8.76 14.83 5.18
CA ASP A 55 -8.63 15.03 3.73
C ASP A 55 -9.05 13.77 2.93
N GLY A 56 -9.32 12.63 3.59
CA GLY A 56 -9.69 11.39 2.93
C GLY A 56 -9.23 10.13 3.69
N TRP A 57 -9.51 8.96 3.13
CA TRP A 57 -8.98 7.68 3.59
C TRP A 57 -7.57 7.49 3.09
N LEU A 58 -6.58 7.55 3.99
CA LEU A 58 -5.18 7.25 3.67
C LEU A 58 -4.97 5.73 3.62
N VAL A 59 -4.56 5.23 2.46
CA VAL A 59 -4.23 3.83 2.22
C VAL A 59 -2.73 3.69 2.06
N ILE A 60 -2.08 2.97 2.99
CA ILE A 60 -0.68 2.59 2.91
C ILE A 60 -0.61 1.14 2.42
N TYR A 61 0.17 0.91 1.37
CA TYR A 61 0.22 -0.38 0.70
C TYR A 61 1.64 -0.74 0.26
N HIS A 62 1.88 -2.02 -0.01
CA HIS A 62 3.15 -2.45 -0.60
C HIS A 62 3.05 -2.54 -2.12
N HIS A 63 4.13 -2.21 -2.78
CA HIS A 63 4.33 -2.38 -4.21
C HIS A 63 5.54 -3.27 -4.45
N VAL A 64 5.42 -4.21 -5.36
CA VAL A 64 6.45 -5.19 -5.67
C VAL A 64 6.81 -5.09 -7.14
N VAL A 65 8.09 -4.89 -7.42
CA VAL A 65 8.64 -4.86 -8.76
C VAL A 65 9.70 -5.93 -8.93
N THR A 66 9.90 -6.41 -10.15
CA THR A 66 11.05 -7.27 -10.47
C THR A 66 12.33 -6.45 -10.52
N THR A 67 13.44 -7.05 -10.11
CA THR A 67 14.77 -6.52 -10.42
C THR A 67 15.10 -6.69 -11.90
N GLU A 68 16.14 -6.00 -12.37
CA GLU A 68 16.62 -6.12 -13.76
C GLU A 68 16.90 -7.58 -14.17
N ASN A 69 17.39 -8.39 -13.25
CA ASN A 69 17.72 -9.81 -13.49
C ASN A 69 16.50 -10.73 -13.45
N LYS A 70 15.32 -10.23 -13.08
CA LYS A 70 14.06 -10.98 -12.89
C LYS A 70 14.12 -12.13 -11.87
N ASP A 71 15.23 -12.28 -11.15
CA ASP A 71 15.47 -13.36 -10.17
C ASP A 71 15.11 -12.97 -8.75
N SER A 72 14.82 -11.69 -8.51
CA SER A 72 14.43 -11.16 -7.21
C SER A 72 13.41 -10.04 -7.33
N PHE A 73 12.82 -9.68 -6.21
CA PHE A 73 11.79 -8.66 -6.12
C PHE A 73 12.22 -7.56 -5.16
N ILE A 74 11.75 -6.34 -5.41
CA ILE A 74 11.90 -5.22 -4.48
C ILE A 74 10.51 -4.88 -3.96
N TYR A 75 10.36 -4.89 -2.62
CA TYR A 75 9.15 -4.48 -1.94
C TYR A 75 9.33 -3.07 -1.38
N THR A 76 8.43 -2.19 -1.72
CA THR A 76 8.41 -0.78 -1.28
C THR A 76 7.06 -0.42 -0.69
N ILE A 77 7.02 0.62 0.14
CA ILE A 77 5.79 1.13 0.74
C ILE A 77 5.35 2.39 0.02
N HIS A 78 4.09 2.45 -0.34
CA HIS A 78 3.45 3.54 -1.06
C HIS A 78 2.21 4.05 -0.34
N ALA A 79 1.70 5.20 -0.79
CA ALA A 79 0.50 5.83 -0.25
C ALA A 79 -0.46 6.26 -1.35
N ALA A 80 -1.75 6.17 -1.07
CA ALA A 80 -2.83 6.73 -1.87
C ALA A 80 -3.91 7.31 -0.95
N LEU A 81 -4.65 8.29 -1.45
CA LEU A 81 -5.74 8.96 -0.74
C LEU A 81 -7.05 8.75 -1.50
N PHE A 82 -8.10 8.39 -0.76
CA PHE A 82 -9.43 8.16 -1.29
C PHE A 82 -10.45 9.07 -0.62
N ASP A 83 -11.51 9.39 -1.35
CA ASP A 83 -12.59 10.26 -0.89
C ASP A 83 -13.30 9.66 0.34
N LEU A 84 -13.67 10.51 1.31
CA LEU A 84 -14.32 10.06 2.55
C LEU A 84 -15.71 9.50 2.31
N ASP A 85 -16.50 10.13 1.46
CA ASP A 85 -17.89 9.76 1.18
C ASP A 85 -17.96 8.63 0.15
N ASN A 86 -16.98 8.59 -0.75
CA ASN A 86 -16.87 7.54 -1.77
C ASN A 86 -15.49 6.87 -1.75
N PRO A 87 -15.26 5.87 -0.90
CA PRO A 87 -13.95 5.23 -0.71
C PRO A 87 -13.44 4.46 -1.94
N THR A 88 -14.21 4.40 -3.03
CA THR A 88 -13.73 3.87 -4.31
C THR A 88 -13.14 4.94 -5.23
N LYS A 89 -13.34 6.22 -4.91
CA LYS A 89 -12.81 7.34 -5.67
C LYS A 89 -11.43 7.74 -5.14
N MET A 90 -10.40 7.44 -5.91
CA MET A 90 -9.05 7.90 -5.63
C MET A 90 -8.94 9.41 -5.88
N ILE A 91 -8.36 10.16 -4.93
CA ILE A 91 -8.17 11.60 -5.00
C ILE A 91 -6.69 12.01 -4.97
N GLY A 92 -5.79 11.06 -4.72
CA GLY A 92 -4.35 11.28 -4.80
C GLY A 92 -3.57 9.97 -4.71
N LYS A 93 -2.44 9.89 -5.42
CA LYS A 93 -1.52 8.74 -5.37
C LYS A 93 -0.10 9.22 -5.67
N LEU A 94 0.85 8.88 -4.80
CA LEU A 94 2.25 9.19 -5.08
C LEU A 94 2.82 8.24 -6.15
N ALA A 95 3.59 8.81 -7.07
CA ALA A 95 4.30 8.05 -8.09
C ALA A 95 5.58 7.37 -7.56
N TYR A 96 5.98 7.68 -6.33
CA TYR A 96 7.20 7.19 -5.68
C TYR A 96 6.88 6.50 -4.35
N ALA A 97 7.81 5.67 -3.89
CA ALA A 97 7.72 5.00 -2.59
C ALA A 97 7.93 6.00 -1.44
N ILE A 98 7.10 5.91 -0.40
CA ILE A 98 7.33 6.66 0.85
C ILE A 98 8.38 5.98 1.74
N LEU A 99 8.63 4.68 1.52
CA LEU A 99 9.72 3.92 2.14
C LEU A 99 10.21 2.85 1.16
N ALA A 100 11.52 2.80 0.95
CA ALA A 100 12.20 1.78 0.15
C ALA A 100 13.31 1.12 1.00
N PRO A 101 13.74 -0.11 0.67
CA PRO A 101 14.82 -0.77 1.40
C PRO A 101 16.14 -0.01 1.25
N GLU A 102 16.66 0.57 2.32
CA GLU A 102 17.93 1.31 2.35
C GLU A 102 18.93 0.73 3.35
N MET A 103 18.42 0.28 4.51
CA MET A 103 19.26 -0.21 5.59
C MET A 103 19.77 -1.63 5.31
N PRO A 104 20.97 -2.01 5.83
CA PRO A 104 21.53 -3.33 5.60
C PRO A 104 20.56 -4.47 5.95
N TYR A 105 19.85 -4.38 7.08
CA TYR A 105 18.90 -5.40 7.53
C TYR A 105 17.62 -5.52 6.66
N GLU A 106 17.36 -4.54 5.80
CA GLU A 106 16.26 -4.55 4.82
C GLU A 106 16.66 -5.24 3.51
N ARG A 107 17.96 -5.53 3.34
CA ARG A 107 18.58 -6.06 2.13
C ARG A 107 19.33 -7.38 2.35
N GLU A 108 19.13 -8.02 3.48
CA GLU A 108 19.83 -9.28 3.83
C GLU A 108 19.40 -10.48 2.99
N GLN A 109 18.20 -10.43 2.42
CA GLN A 109 17.66 -11.47 1.54
C GLN A 109 17.98 -11.17 0.07
N LEU A 110 17.79 -12.17 -0.78
CA LEU A 110 17.86 -12.00 -2.24
C LEU A 110 16.91 -10.89 -2.74
N SER A 111 15.75 -10.78 -2.09
CA SER A 111 14.77 -9.73 -2.35
C SER A 111 14.83 -8.69 -1.22
N PRO A 112 15.23 -7.43 -1.51
CA PRO A 112 15.10 -6.33 -0.56
C PRO A 112 13.63 -6.05 -0.21
N ILE A 113 13.30 -6.03 1.09
CA ILE A 113 11.91 -5.99 1.54
C ILE A 113 11.70 -4.96 2.64
N VAL A 114 10.76 -4.04 2.41
CA VAL A 114 10.04 -3.30 3.45
C VAL A 114 8.54 -3.52 3.22
N PHE A 115 7.86 -4.16 4.18
CA PHE A 115 6.47 -4.59 4.06
C PHE A 115 5.63 -4.00 5.20
N PRO A 116 4.65 -3.12 4.92
CA PRO A 116 3.86 -2.45 5.96
C PRO A 116 2.92 -3.46 6.64
N THR A 117 2.98 -3.55 7.97
CA THR A 117 2.23 -4.52 8.76
C THR A 117 1.22 -3.89 9.70
N GLY A 118 1.43 -2.63 10.08
CA GLY A 118 0.54 -1.89 10.97
C GLY A 118 0.98 -0.45 11.11
N GLY A 119 0.13 0.36 11.73
CA GLY A 119 0.45 1.77 11.95
C GLY A 119 -0.69 2.52 12.64
N TYR A 120 -0.38 3.72 13.07
CA TYR A 120 -1.33 4.63 13.68
C TYR A 120 -0.83 6.07 13.55
N VAL A 121 -1.68 7.01 13.89
CA VAL A 121 -1.36 8.45 13.94
C VAL A 121 -1.45 8.94 15.37
N LEU A 122 -0.45 9.73 15.79
CA LEU A 122 -0.48 10.44 17.06
C LEU A 122 -0.08 11.90 16.83
N GLY A 123 -1.02 12.80 17.02
CA GLY A 123 -0.85 14.20 16.60
C GLY A 123 -0.68 14.28 15.09
N ASP A 124 0.42 14.85 14.62
CA ASP A 124 0.79 14.88 13.20
C ASP A 124 1.78 13.77 12.79
N THR A 125 2.15 12.90 13.71
CA THR A 125 3.11 11.84 13.42
C THR A 125 2.40 10.57 12.97
N LEU A 126 2.68 10.15 11.75
CA LEU A 126 2.33 8.83 11.21
C LEU A 126 3.41 7.83 11.60
N PHE A 127 3.02 6.75 12.26
CA PHE A 127 3.87 5.62 12.64
C PHE A 127 3.55 4.43 11.73
N ILE A 128 4.56 3.88 11.06
CA ILE A 128 4.43 2.71 10.18
C ILE A 128 5.35 1.61 10.70
N TYR A 129 4.78 0.53 11.21
CA TYR A 129 5.51 -0.69 11.50
C TYR A 129 5.63 -1.53 10.23
N TYR A 130 6.83 -2.03 9.95
CA TYR A 130 7.07 -2.81 8.75
C TYR A 130 7.98 -4.01 9.01
N GLY A 131 7.76 -5.08 8.27
CA GLY A 131 8.70 -6.19 8.17
C GLY A 131 9.87 -5.82 7.26
N ALA A 132 11.08 -6.13 7.68
CA ALA A 132 12.32 -5.94 6.94
C ALA A 132 12.98 -7.28 6.67
N SER A 133 13.20 -7.61 5.39
CA SER A 133 13.81 -8.87 4.92
C SER A 133 13.18 -10.13 5.54
N ASP A 134 11.89 -10.14 5.86
CA ASP A 134 11.16 -11.23 6.53
C ASP A 134 11.80 -11.73 7.85
N ARG A 135 12.63 -10.90 8.48
CA ARG A 135 13.39 -11.24 9.70
C ARG A 135 13.23 -10.24 10.83
N TYR A 136 13.07 -8.98 10.50
CA TYR A 136 13.06 -7.88 11.46
C TYR A 136 11.76 -7.13 11.41
N ILE A 137 11.46 -6.40 12.47
CA ILE A 137 10.39 -5.41 12.51
C ILE A 137 11.05 -4.04 12.65
N GLY A 138 10.77 -3.17 11.68
CA GLY A 138 11.20 -1.78 11.67
C GLY A 138 10.04 -0.83 12.03
N LEU A 139 10.40 0.38 12.38
CA LEU A 139 9.48 1.50 12.59
C LEU A 139 9.96 2.70 11.78
N ALA A 140 9.11 3.20 10.92
CA ALA A 140 9.28 4.47 10.23
C ALA A 140 8.28 5.50 10.76
N THR A 141 8.68 6.76 10.81
CA THR A 141 7.81 7.88 11.19
C THR A 141 7.90 9.00 10.17
N GLY A 142 6.80 9.72 9.98
CA GLY A 142 6.74 10.88 9.10
C GLY A 142 5.61 11.83 9.49
N SER A 143 5.59 13.03 8.90
CA SER A 143 4.51 13.98 9.08
C SER A 143 3.30 13.55 8.25
N LEU A 144 2.15 13.39 8.90
CA LEU A 144 0.88 13.10 8.22
C LEU A 144 0.46 14.26 7.32
N SER A 145 0.58 15.49 7.81
CA SER A 145 0.16 16.69 7.07
C SER A 145 1.00 16.87 5.79
N GLU A 146 2.31 16.67 5.84
CA GLU A 146 3.18 16.72 4.67
C GLU A 146 2.82 15.63 3.66
N LEU A 147 2.58 14.41 4.11
CA LEU A 147 2.17 13.30 3.25
C LEU A 147 0.83 13.59 2.54
N LEU A 148 -0.16 14.09 3.28
CA LEU A 148 -1.46 14.45 2.73
C LEU A 148 -1.36 15.61 1.72
N ASP A 149 -0.51 16.60 1.99
CA ASP A 149 -0.28 17.72 1.07
C ASP A 149 0.38 17.26 -0.23
N GLU A 150 1.33 16.33 -0.18
CA GLU A 150 1.92 15.73 -1.38
C GLU A 150 0.90 14.88 -2.17
N LEU A 151 0.08 14.09 -1.48
CA LEU A 151 -0.97 13.30 -2.11
C LEU A 151 -2.00 14.17 -2.84
N LYS A 152 -2.39 15.31 -2.25
CA LYS A 152 -3.33 16.27 -2.88
C LYS A 152 -2.75 16.99 -4.10
N LYS A 153 -1.43 17.19 -4.16
CA LYS A 153 -0.76 17.78 -5.32
C LYS A 153 -0.65 16.78 -6.49
N SER A 154 -0.63 15.49 -6.20
CA SER A 154 -0.53 14.42 -7.19
C SER A 154 -1.90 14.12 -7.82
N ILE A 155 -2.54 15.12 -8.42
CA ILE A 155 -3.85 14.97 -9.10
C ILE A 155 -3.67 14.00 -10.27
N ILE A 156 -4.54 13.01 -10.31
CA ILE A 156 -4.60 11.93 -11.31
C ILE A 156 -5.40 12.40 -12.52
#